data_a3da2425e5b409dbe21e8a7f6b89357f
#
_entry.id   a3da2425e5b409dbe21e8a7f6b89357f
#
_cell.length_a   1.000
_cell.length_b   1.000
_cell.length_c   1.000
_cell.angle_alpha   90.00
_cell.angle_beta   90.00
_cell.angle_gamma   90.00
#
_symmetry.space_group_name_H-M   'P 1'
#
loop_
_entity.id
_entity.type
_entity.pdbx_description
1 polymer ?
#
loop_
_entity_poly.entity_id
_entity_poly.type
_entity_poly.pdbx_seq_one_letter_code
_entity_poly.pdbx_strand_id
1 'polypeptide(L)'
;MARMKFLCDTERCIECNGCVTACNNENEVPQGINRRHVVTLNDGVSGEKSISVACMHCTDAPCAAVCPVDCFYTTPEGIVLHDKDLCIGCGYCFYACP
;
A
#
# COMPACT_ATOMS: atom_id res chain seq x y z
N MET A 1 -18.59 -12.44 -0.97
CA MET A 1 -18.37 -10.99 -0.83
C MET A 1 -17.39 -10.48 -1.87
N ALA A 2 -17.64 -9.30 -2.41
CA ALA A 2 -16.74 -8.70 -3.38
C ALA A 2 -15.46 -8.23 -2.70
N ARG A 3 -14.33 -8.45 -3.35
CA ARG A 3 -13.05 -7.90 -2.88
C ARG A 3 -12.98 -6.41 -3.24
N MET A 4 -12.52 -5.62 -2.29
CA MET A 4 -12.30 -4.20 -2.54
C MET A 4 -11.00 -4.00 -3.30
N LYS A 5 -11.03 -3.11 -4.28
CA LYS A 5 -9.87 -2.78 -5.13
C LYS A 5 -9.72 -1.29 -5.26
N PHE A 6 -8.53 -0.86 -5.62
CA PHE A 6 -8.22 0.55 -5.90
C PHE A 6 -7.82 0.69 -7.37
N LEU A 7 -8.46 1.63 -8.06
CA LEU A 7 -8.17 1.91 -9.47
C LEU A 7 -7.43 3.24 -9.57
N CYS A 8 -6.25 3.22 -10.19
CA CYS A 8 -5.50 4.42 -10.51
C CYS A 8 -5.38 4.56 -12.02
N ASP A 9 -5.95 5.63 -12.57
CA ASP A 9 -5.83 5.94 -14.00
C ASP A 9 -4.53 6.73 -14.22
N THR A 10 -3.49 6.05 -14.69
CA THR A 10 -2.17 6.65 -14.87
C THR A 10 -2.16 7.73 -15.95
N GLU A 11 -3.09 7.69 -16.90
CA GLU A 11 -3.17 8.71 -17.95
C GLU A 11 -3.74 10.02 -17.45
N ARG A 12 -4.54 9.97 -16.39
CA ARG A 12 -5.17 11.16 -15.80
C ARG A 12 -4.45 11.67 -14.55
N CYS A 13 -3.48 10.94 -14.06
CA CYS A 13 -2.75 11.32 -12.85
C CYS A 13 -1.88 12.56 -13.12
N ILE A 14 -2.07 13.61 -12.33
CA ILE A 14 -1.34 14.88 -12.45
C ILE A 14 -0.38 15.14 -11.28
N GLU A 15 -0.15 14.13 -10.46
CA GLU A 15 0.74 14.21 -9.30
C GLU A 15 0.33 15.27 -8.26
N CYS A 16 -0.96 15.50 -8.12
CA CYS A 16 -1.46 16.49 -7.15
C CYS A 16 -1.35 16.05 -5.70
N ASN A 17 -1.05 14.76 -5.44
CA ASN A 17 -0.96 14.16 -4.11
C ASN A 17 -2.27 14.20 -3.31
N GLY A 18 -3.40 14.41 -3.99
CA GLY A 18 -4.70 14.39 -3.33
C GLY A 18 -5.03 13.02 -2.71
N CYS A 19 -4.66 11.94 -3.40
CA CYS A 19 -4.86 10.59 -2.89
C CYS A 19 -4.02 10.32 -1.64
N VAL A 20 -2.80 10.84 -1.58
CA VAL A 20 -1.91 10.73 -0.41
C VAL A 20 -2.50 11.47 0.77
N THR A 21 -2.95 12.70 0.54
CA THR A 21 -3.56 13.54 1.58
C THR A 21 -4.86 12.91 2.08
N ALA A 22 -5.70 12.40 1.19
CA ALA A 22 -6.96 11.75 1.56
C ALA A 22 -6.70 10.51 2.42
N CYS A 23 -5.71 9.69 2.07
CA CYS A 23 -5.34 8.51 2.82
C CYS A 23 -4.85 8.87 4.23
N ASN A 24 -3.99 9.89 4.32
CA ASN A 24 -3.47 10.36 5.62
C ASN A 24 -4.59 10.87 6.52
N ASN A 25 -5.53 11.61 5.93
CA ASN A 25 -6.63 12.21 6.67
C ASN A 25 -7.63 11.17 7.16
N GLU A 26 -8.02 10.23 6.30
CA GLU A 26 -8.98 9.18 6.63
C GLU A 26 -8.45 8.21 7.68
N ASN A 27 -7.16 7.89 7.63
CA ASN A 27 -6.53 6.90 8.51
C ASN A 27 -5.78 7.50 9.68
N GLU A 28 -5.84 8.82 9.84
CA GLU A 28 -5.17 9.55 10.93
C GLU A 28 -3.68 9.19 11.04
N VAL A 29 -2.99 9.17 9.90
CA VAL A 29 -1.57 8.84 9.83
C VAL A 29 -0.74 9.95 10.44
N PRO A 30 0.27 9.64 11.31
CA PRO A 30 1.14 10.66 11.89
C PRO A 30 1.85 11.50 10.83
N GLN A 31 2.10 12.76 11.16
CA GLN A 31 2.80 13.66 10.26
C GLN A 31 4.19 13.14 9.91
N GLY A 32 4.56 13.27 8.64
CA GLY A 32 5.86 12.78 8.15
C GLY A 32 5.85 11.34 7.68
N ILE A 33 4.71 10.62 7.82
CA ILE A 33 4.55 9.25 7.36
C ILE A 33 3.43 9.20 6.34
N ASN A 34 3.66 8.54 5.22
CA ASN A 34 2.66 8.33 4.18
C ASN A 34 2.52 6.85 3.89
N ARG A 35 1.28 6.36 3.86
CA ARG A 35 1.00 4.97 3.48
C ARG A 35 0.90 4.79 1.98
N ARG A 36 0.66 5.88 1.27
CA ARG A 36 0.52 5.91 -0.19
C ARG A 36 1.49 6.92 -0.76
N HIS A 37 2.07 6.57 -1.90
CA HIS A 37 3.05 7.43 -2.59
C HIS A 37 2.70 7.55 -4.06
N VAL A 38 2.98 8.72 -4.63
CA VAL A 38 2.87 8.93 -6.08
C VAL A 38 4.28 8.81 -6.67
N VAL A 39 4.43 7.90 -7.63
CA VAL A 39 5.70 7.61 -8.27
C VAL A 39 5.61 8.00 -9.74
N THR A 40 6.64 8.70 -10.23
CA THR A 40 6.73 9.07 -11.63
C THR A 40 7.55 8.03 -12.40
N LEU A 41 6.95 7.46 -13.44
CA LEU A 41 7.60 6.49 -14.31
C LEU A 41 8.15 7.19 -15.53
N ASN A 42 9.39 6.87 -15.94
CA ASN A 42 10.06 7.45 -17.10
C ASN A 42 10.16 8.98 -17.00
N ASP A 43 10.55 9.48 -15.83
CA ASP A 43 10.67 10.92 -15.56
C ASP A 43 11.61 11.59 -16.56
N GLY A 44 11.11 12.67 -17.17
CA GLY A 44 11.89 13.44 -18.14
C GLY A 44 11.98 12.83 -19.53
N VAL A 45 11.29 11.73 -19.81
CA VAL A 45 11.32 11.05 -21.11
C VAL A 45 9.92 11.03 -21.71
N SER A 46 9.83 10.90 -23.02
CA SER A 46 8.56 10.73 -23.72
C SER A 46 7.84 9.48 -23.18
N GLY A 47 6.56 9.62 -22.85
CA GLY A 47 5.78 8.55 -22.23
C GLY A 47 5.82 8.56 -20.71
N GLU A 48 6.25 9.66 -20.10
CA GLU A 48 6.22 9.84 -18.65
C GLU A 48 4.80 9.69 -18.12
N LYS A 49 4.67 8.87 -17.08
CA LYS A 49 3.38 8.63 -16.41
C LYS A 49 3.59 8.55 -14.92
N SER A 50 2.56 8.91 -14.17
CA SER A 50 2.57 8.85 -12.70
C SER A 50 1.57 7.82 -12.22
N ILE A 51 1.92 7.15 -11.13
CA ILE A 51 1.07 6.14 -10.53
C ILE A 51 1.02 6.32 -9.02
N SER A 52 -0.17 6.18 -8.44
CA SER A 52 -0.36 6.19 -6.99
C SER A 52 -0.21 4.75 -6.48
N VAL A 53 0.77 4.52 -5.62
CA VAL A 53 1.08 3.17 -5.13
C VAL A 53 0.92 3.06 -3.61
N ALA A 54 0.47 1.91 -3.18
CA ALA A 54 0.34 1.56 -1.77
C ALA A 54 0.30 0.03 -1.68
N CYS A 55 0.01 -0.50 -0.50
CA CYS A 55 -0.18 -1.94 -0.31
C CYS A 55 -1.23 -2.47 -1.29
N MET A 56 -0.93 -3.58 -1.96
CA MET A 56 -1.81 -4.18 -2.96
C MET A 56 -2.83 -5.15 -2.35
N HIS A 57 -2.77 -5.41 -1.05
CA HIS A 57 -3.67 -6.35 -0.36
C HIS A 57 -3.76 -7.68 -1.10
N CYS A 58 -2.60 -8.32 -1.29
CA CYS A 58 -2.45 -9.52 -2.12
C CYS A 58 -3.35 -10.66 -1.64
N THR A 59 -3.88 -11.43 -2.58
CA THR A 59 -4.68 -12.61 -2.27
C THR A 59 -3.85 -13.67 -1.53
N ASP A 60 -2.63 -13.89 -2.01
CA ASP A 60 -1.66 -14.80 -1.37
C ASP A 60 -0.47 -13.94 -0.92
N ALA A 61 -0.64 -13.29 0.23
CA ALA A 61 0.28 -12.26 0.69
C ALA A 61 1.62 -12.85 1.14
N PRO A 62 2.74 -12.52 0.47
CA PRO A 62 4.05 -12.98 0.91
C PRO A 62 4.43 -12.47 2.29
N CYS A 63 4.00 -11.24 2.63
CA CYS A 63 4.27 -10.67 3.95
C CYS A 63 3.67 -11.50 5.07
N ALA A 64 2.46 -12.01 4.87
CA ALA A 64 1.82 -12.88 5.85
C ALA A 64 2.50 -14.25 5.92
N ALA A 65 2.97 -14.75 4.77
CA ALA A 65 3.60 -16.06 4.69
C ALA A 65 4.94 -16.13 5.45
N VAL A 66 5.71 -15.03 5.45
CA VAL A 66 7.04 -14.98 6.10
C VAL A 66 7.00 -14.51 7.56
N CYS A 67 5.85 -14.06 8.03
CA CYS A 67 5.74 -13.52 9.40
C CYS A 67 5.90 -14.64 10.43
N PRO A 68 6.90 -14.57 11.32
CA PRO A 68 7.13 -15.65 12.30
C PRO A 68 6.10 -15.68 13.43
N VAL A 69 5.34 -14.61 13.63
CA VAL A 69 4.37 -14.51 14.72
C VAL A 69 2.93 -14.35 14.21
N ASP A 70 2.71 -14.52 12.91
CA ASP A 70 1.38 -14.47 12.28
C ASP A 70 0.58 -13.22 12.62
N CYS A 71 1.23 -12.04 12.57
CA CYS A 71 0.57 -10.78 12.90
C CYS A 71 -0.21 -10.17 11.73
N PHE A 72 -0.23 -10.82 10.57
CA PHE A 72 -1.06 -10.38 9.44
C PHE A 72 -2.32 -11.21 9.34
N TYR A 73 -3.41 -10.56 8.97
CA TYR A 73 -4.68 -11.24 8.75
C TYR A 73 -5.43 -10.58 7.60
N THR A 74 -6.34 -11.36 7.00
CA THR A 74 -7.12 -10.89 5.86
C THR A 74 -8.59 -10.84 6.24
N THR A 75 -9.23 -9.71 5.98
CA THR A 75 -10.68 -9.56 6.23
C THR A 75 -11.48 -10.27 5.14
N PRO A 76 -12.79 -10.56 5.37
CA PRO A 76 -13.64 -11.16 4.34
C PRO A 76 -13.71 -10.34 3.04
N GLU A 77 -13.47 -9.03 3.11
CA GLU A 77 -13.46 -8.14 1.96
C GLU A 77 -12.15 -8.19 1.17
N GLY A 78 -11.18 -8.99 1.62
CA GLY A 78 -9.89 -9.13 0.96
C GLY A 78 -8.84 -8.11 1.36
N ILE A 79 -9.06 -7.40 2.46
CA ILE A 79 -8.13 -6.39 2.99
C ILE A 79 -7.13 -7.08 3.90
N VAL A 80 -5.84 -6.87 3.65
CA VAL A 80 -4.75 -7.42 4.47
C VAL A 80 -4.39 -6.39 5.53
N LEU A 81 -4.46 -6.77 6.80
CA LEU A 81 -4.19 -5.90 7.93
C LEU A 81 -3.07 -6.47 8.81
N HIS A 82 -2.45 -5.60 9.57
CA HIS A 82 -1.31 -5.92 10.43
C HIS A 82 -1.67 -5.67 11.89
N ASP A 83 -1.46 -6.67 12.74
CA ASP A 83 -1.67 -6.55 14.18
C ASP A 83 -0.36 -6.12 14.84
N LYS A 84 -0.29 -4.86 15.23
CA LYS A 84 0.92 -4.28 15.81
C LYS A 84 1.26 -4.86 17.18
N ASP A 85 0.27 -5.37 17.90
CA ASP A 85 0.48 -5.92 19.24
C ASP A 85 1.24 -7.25 19.21
N LEU A 86 1.14 -7.99 18.10
CA LEU A 86 1.86 -9.25 17.91
C LEU A 86 3.23 -9.06 17.25
N CYS A 87 3.46 -7.92 16.61
CA CYS A 87 4.66 -7.68 15.81
C CYS A 87 5.92 -7.60 16.66
N ILE A 88 6.98 -8.32 16.25
CA ILE A 88 8.28 -8.31 16.93
C ILE A 88 9.33 -7.45 16.21
N GLY A 89 8.96 -6.80 15.09
CA GLY A 89 9.84 -5.89 14.39
C GLY A 89 10.97 -6.55 13.59
N CYS A 90 10.81 -7.80 13.17
CA CYS A 90 11.88 -8.54 12.46
C CYS A 90 12.17 -8.03 11.06
N GLY A 91 11.20 -7.34 10.40
CA GLY A 91 11.38 -6.78 9.07
C GLY A 91 11.27 -7.77 7.92
N TYR A 92 10.95 -9.02 8.15
CA TYR A 92 10.83 -10.02 7.09
C TYR A 92 9.77 -9.63 6.06
N CYS A 93 8.63 -9.08 6.50
CA CYS A 93 7.55 -8.64 5.62
C CYS A 93 8.01 -7.53 4.67
N PHE A 94 8.87 -6.64 5.13
CA PHE A 94 9.41 -5.55 4.33
C PHE A 94 10.16 -6.09 3.11
N TYR A 95 10.99 -7.11 3.31
CA TYR A 95 11.78 -7.69 2.22
C TYR A 95 10.97 -8.65 1.34
N ALA A 96 9.88 -9.21 1.85
CA ALA A 96 9.03 -10.12 1.09
C ALA A 96 8.05 -9.40 0.16
N CYS A 97 7.73 -8.15 0.43
CA CYS A 97 6.76 -7.38 -0.34
C CYS A 97 7.32 -7.06 -1.73
N PRO A 98 6.65 -7.45 -2.84
CA PRO A 98 7.09 -7.09 -4.18
C PRO A 98 6.86 -5.61 -4.48
#